data_66256924512dde72e2f37f36f9f2b464
#
_entry.id   66256924512dde72e2f37f36f9f2b464
#
_cell.length_a   1.000
_cell.length_b   1.000
_cell.length_c   1.000
_cell.angle_alpha   90.00
_cell.angle_beta   90.00
_cell.angle_gamma   90.00
#
_symmetry.space_group_name_H-M   'P 1'
#
loop_
_entity.id
_entity.type
_entity.pdbx_description
1 polymer ?
#
loop_
_entity_poly.entity_id
_entity_poly.type
_entity_poly.pdbx_seq_one_letter_code
_entity_poly.pdbx_strand_id
1 'polypeptide(L)'
;LNPSLVSPYTEKLMLQLLLEHRGFSEVFHEDVWRYDNIAAALGLPSEMERCDDFRSKVKKLLQARNKTLPKLTALCVNENSIIQQNIDKLTQLLSLNTAEQTVFRLAIQFRLDEALKELSGALPKSNLAELGEVLSNLFDLPKSDIISALKDKGKLLGYGLLERNYNPDSLHDYLDWGKMLDFDEFISEPLNEQVLLKACTK
;
A
#
# COMPACT_ATOMS: atom_id res chain seq x y z
N LEU A 1 11.85 21.52 7.71
CA LEU A 1 11.13 20.33 7.27
C LEU A 1 10.15 19.92 8.35
N ASN A 2 8.90 19.78 7.98
CA ASN A 2 7.87 19.29 8.90
C ASN A 2 8.00 17.75 9.05
N PRO A 3 7.57 17.18 10.19
CA PRO A 3 7.43 15.74 10.30
C PRO A 3 6.43 15.22 9.26
N SER A 4 6.56 13.97 8.88
CA SER A 4 5.57 13.28 8.04
C SER A 4 4.20 13.28 8.72
N LEU A 5 3.14 13.47 7.95
CA LEU A 5 1.76 13.45 8.45
C LEU A 5 1.15 12.04 8.44
N VAL A 6 1.84 11.09 7.84
CA VAL A 6 1.43 9.68 7.74
C VAL A 6 2.18 8.80 8.73
N SER A 7 1.69 7.57 8.94
CA SER A 7 2.36 6.60 9.81
C SER A 7 3.76 6.25 9.29
N PRO A 8 4.70 5.81 10.15
CA PRO A 8 6.03 5.37 9.71
C PRO A 8 5.97 4.24 8.67
N TYR A 9 4.97 3.37 8.74
CA TYR A 9 4.72 2.32 7.75
C TYR A 9 4.37 2.91 6.39
N THR A 10 3.38 3.80 6.34
CA THR A 10 2.96 4.47 5.11
C THR A 10 4.08 5.32 4.53
N GLU A 11 4.79 6.08 5.38
CA GLU A 11 5.94 6.87 4.95
C GLU A 11 7.01 6.00 4.30
N LYS A 12 7.38 4.88 4.93
CA LYS A 12 8.37 3.95 4.37
C LYS A 12 7.93 3.38 3.03
N LEU A 13 6.66 3.00 2.91
CA LEU A 13 6.08 2.48 1.67
C LEU A 13 6.12 3.53 0.55
N MET A 14 5.68 4.76 0.84
CA MET A 14 5.74 5.87 -0.12
C MET A 14 7.18 6.16 -0.57
N LEU A 15 8.13 6.19 0.37
CA LEU A 15 9.54 6.44 0.06
C LEU A 15 10.14 5.35 -0.83
N GLN A 16 9.81 4.09 -0.61
CA GLN A 16 10.27 2.99 -1.47
C GLN A 16 9.65 3.07 -2.88
N LEU A 17 8.34 3.32 -2.98
CA LEU A 17 7.68 3.51 -4.28
C LEU A 17 8.28 4.68 -5.07
N LEU A 18 8.58 5.79 -4.40
CA LEU A 18 9.20 6.96 -5.03
C LEU A 18 10.63 6.67 -5.50
N LEU A 19 11.45 6.04 -4.67
CA LEU A 19 12.90 5.94 -4.91
C LEU A 19 13.29 4.70 -5.72
N GLU A 20 12.59 3.58 -5.52
CA GLU A 20 12.97 2.27 -6.08
C GLU A 20 12.11 1.88 -7.28
N HIS A 21 10.86 2.41 -7.37
CA HIS A 21 9.90 2.04 -8.41
C HIS A 21 9.54 3.20 -9.36
N ARG A 22 10.47 4.12 -9.59
CA ARG A 22 10.35 5.27 -10.51
C ARG A 22 9.29 6.31 -10.13
N GLY A 23 8.60 6.16 -9.01
CA GLY A 23 7.54 7.08 -8.59
C GLY A 23 8.01 8.54 -8.53
N PHE A 24 9.26 8.80 -8.12
CA PHE A 24 9.79 10.16 -8.06
C PHE A 24 9.80 10.87 -9.42
N SER A 25 10.14 10.17 -10.50
CA SER A 25 10.11 10.75 -11.84
C SER A 25 8.71 11.00 -12.37
N GLU A 26 7.71 10.27 -11.88
CA GLU A 26 6.32 10.41 -12.30
C GLU A 26 5.59 11.53 -11.55
N VAL A 27 5.94 11.76 -10.27
CA VAL A 27 5.26 12.74 -9.42
C VAL A 27 6.00 14.08 -9.29
N PHE A 28 7.25 14.14 -9.72
CA PHE A 28 8.10 15.32 -9.58
C PHE A 28 8.68 15.75 -10.93
N HIS A 29 8.13 16.83 -11.51
CA HIS A 29 8.52 17.37 -12.81
C HIS A 29 8.85 18.86 -12.69
N GLU A 30 9.88 19.30 -13.43
CA GLU A 30 10.22 20.73 -13.54
C GLU A 30 10.29 21.46 -12.18
N ASP A 31 10.87 20.76 -11.17
CA ASP A 31 11.00 21.23 -9.80
C ASP A 31 9.68 21.48 -9.03
N VAL A 32 8.58 20.85 -9.49
CA VAL A 32 7.26 20.92 -8.86
C VAL A 32 6.68 19.52 -8.64
N TRP A 33 5.97 19.36 -7.53
CA TRP A 33 5.16 18.17 -7.29
C TRP A 33 3.89 18.20 -8.14
N ARG A 34 3.58 17.12 -8.85
CA ARG A 34 2.31 16.99 -9.59
C ARG A 34 1.11 16.80 -8.67
N TYR A 35 1.37 16.29 -7.47
CA TYR A 35 0.35 15.95 -6.48
C TYR A 35 0.77 16.53 -5.12
N ASP A 36 0.09 17.60 -4.71
CA ASP A 36 0.38 18.31 -3.46
C ASP A 36 0.17 17.43 -2.23
N ASN A 37 -0.79 16.49 -2.29
CA ASN A 37 -1.07 15.55 -1.20
C ASN A 37 0.14 14.66 -0.89
N ILE A 38 0.91 14.23 -1.91
CA ILE A 38 2.11 13.41 -1.73
C ILE A 38 3.19 14.21 -1.00
N ALA A 39 3.41 15.45 -1.42
CA ALA A 39 4.37 16.34 -0.76
C ALA A 39 3.95 16.62 0.69
N ALA A 40 2.67 16.98 0.91
CA ALA A 40 2.12 17.26 2.23
C ALA A 40 2.22 16.06 3.16
N ALA A 41 1.85 14.87 2.70
CA ALA A 41 1.93 13.61 3.47
C ALA A 41 3.36 13.34 3.96
N LEU A 42 4.36 13.64 3.13
CA LEU A 42 5.77 13.51 3.47
C LEU A 42 6.35 14.73 4.23
N GLY A 43 5.53 15.73 4.58
CA GLY A 43 5.98 16.95 5.25
C GLY A 43 6.95 17.78 4.43
N LEU A 44 6.84 17.68 3.10
CA LEU A 44 7.68 18.44 2.16
C LEU A 44 6.94 19.69 1.67
N PRO A 45 7.64 20.78 1.36
CA PRO A 45 7.01 21.93 0.75
C PRO A 45 6.51 21.57 -0.68
N SER A 46 5.32 22.01 -1.03
CA SER A 46 4.74 21.85 -2.37
C SER A 46 5.53 22.66 -3.42
N GLU A 47 6.01 23.83 -3.01
CA GLU A 47 6.87 24.71 -3.79
C GLU A 47 8.05 25.15 -2.92
N MET A 48 9.23 25.26 -3.51
CA MET A 48 10.36 25.96 -2.89
C MET A 48 10.78 27.11 -3.79
N GLU A 49 11.27 28.20 -3.19
CA GLU A 49 11.95 29.26 -3.92
C GLU A 49 12.92 28.64 -4.92
N ARG A 50 12.86 29.08 -6.17
CA ARG A 50 13.64 28.58 -7.31
C ARG A 50 15.11 28.49 -6.93
N CYS A 51 15.56 27.30 -6.66
CA CYS A 51 16.92 26.98 -6.28
C CYS A 51 17.46 25.99 -7.33
N ASP A 52 18.54 26.37 -7.99
CA ASP A 52 19.29 25.45 -8.82
C ASP A 52 19.56 24.17 -8.01
N ASP A 53 19.24 22.97 -8.56
CA ASP A 53 19.35 21.69 -7.86
C ASP A 53 18.19 21.27 -6.91
N PHE A 54 17.02 21.89 -6.96
CA PHE A 54 15.92 21.52 -6.06
C PHE A 54 15.58 20.03 -6.14
N ARG A 55 15.44 19.48 -7.34
CA ARG A 55 15.18 18.05 -7.58
C ARG A 55 16.20 17.14 -6.89
N SER A 56 17.48 17.47 -7.00
CA SER A 56 18.57 16.71 -6.37
C SER A 56 18.50 16.77 -4.85
N LYS A 57 18.19 17.94 -4.28
CA LYS A 57 18.05 18.13 -2.83
C LYS A 57 16.87 17.34 -2.28
N VAL A 58 15.69 17.40 -2.92
CA VAL A 58 14.52 16.61 -2.54
C VAL A 58 14.84 15.12 -2.58
N LYS A 59 15.44 14.62 -3.68
CA LYS A 59 15.79 13.22 -3.81
C LYS A 59 16.76 12.75 -2.72
N LYS A 60 17.80 13.52 -2.41
CA LYS A 60 18.75 13.21 -1.33
C LYS A 60 18.05 13.16 0.03
N LEU A 61 17.13 14.09 0.28
CA LEU A 61 16.34 14.11 1.51
C LEU A 61 15.48 12.86 1.65
N LEU A 62 14.71 12.50 0.60
CA LEU A 62 13.91 11.28 0.61
C LEU A 62 14.77 10.04 0.83
N GLN A 63 15.95 9.97 0.20
CA GLN A 63 16.92 8.89 0.42
C GLN A 63 17.43 8.82 1.85
N ALA A 64 17.73 9.96 2.47
CA ALA A 64 18.16 10.01 3.87
C ALA A 64 17.05 9.51 4.80
N ARG A 65 15.80 9.98 4.61
CA ARG A 65 14.64 9.53 5.38
C ARG A 65 14.38 8.03 5.19
N ASN A 66 14.44 7.53 3.96
CA ASN A 66 14.26 6.10 3.69
C ASN A 66 15.27 5.22 4.43
N LYS A 67 16.52 5.70 4.59
CA LYS A 67 17.58 4.99 5.33
C LYS A 67 17.37 5.01 6.84
N THR A 68 16.74 6.04 7.40
CA THR A 68 16.50 6.15 8.84
C THR A 68 15.30 5.32 9.31
N LEU A 69 14.34 5.06 8.44
CA LEU A 69 13.18 4.22 8.76
C LEU A 69 13.55 2.73 8.71
N PRO A 70 13.02 1.92 9.63
CA PRO A 70 13.16 0.47 9.58
C PRO A 70 12.61 -0.12 8.27
N LYS A 71 12.91 -1.40 8.01
CA LYS A 71 12.28 -2.15 6.91
C LYS A 71 10.76 -2.25 7.14
N LEU A 72 9.95 -2.31 6.07
CA LEU A 72 8.49 -2.48 6.16
C LEU A 72 8.09 -3.68 7.02
N THR A 73 8.81 -4.77 6.92
CA THR A 73 8.58 -6.00 7.71
C THR A 73 8.77 -5.82 9.23
N ALA A 74 9.50 -4.78 9.65
CA ALA A 74 9.73 -4.45 11.06
C ALA A 74 8.82 -3.31 11.56
N LEU A 75 8.06 -2.68 10.68
CA LEU A 75 7.09 -1.64 10.99
C LEU A 75 5.72 -2.29 11.16
N CYS A 76 5.32 -2.53 12.39
CA CYS A 76 3.97 -3.01 12.69
C CYS A 76 2.94 -1.90 12.52
N VAL A 77 1.82 -2.23 11.91
CA VAL A 77 0.57 -1.52 12.14
C VAL A 77 0.24 -1.73 13.63
N ASN A 78 -0.21 -0.70 14.31
CA ASN A 78 -0.47 -0.69 15.76
C ASN A 78 -1.18 -1.98 16.21
N GLU A 79 -0.49 -2.84 16.96
CA GLU A 79 -0.92 -4.20 17.32
C GLU A 79 -2.27 -4.25 18.07
N ASN A 80 -2.67 -3.14 18.68
CA ASN A 80 -3.92 -3.02 19.43
C ASN A 80 -5.05 -2.35 18.63
N SER A 81 -4.90 -2.13 17.30
CA SER A 81 -5.96 -1.55 16.51
C SER A 81 -7.04 -2.60 16.17
N ILE A 82 -8.29 -2.17 16.03
CA ILE A 82 -9.41 -3.01 15.56
C ILE A 82 -9.05 -3.65 14.22
N ILE A 83 -8.42 -2.89 13.32
CA ILE A 83 -7.97 -3.37 12.01
C ILE A 83 -7.02 -4.56 12.16
N GLN A 84 -6.04 -4.49 13.07
CA GLN A 84 -5.10 -5.59 13.28
C GLN A 84 -5.81 -6.83 13.82
N GLN A 85 -6.68 -6.67 14.80
CA GLN A 85 -7.48 -7.76 15.37
C GLN A 85 -8.34 -8.43 14.28
N ASN A 86 -8.94 -7.65 13.41
CA ASN A 86 -9.76 -8.15 12.29
C ASN A 86 -8.92 -8.88 11.25
N ILE A 87 -7.73 -8.37 10.91
CA ILE A 87 -6.77 -9.06 10.03
C ILE A 87 -6.36 -10.40 10.63
N ASP A 88 -6.02 -10.45 11.92
CA ASP A 88 -5.58 -11.67 12.60
C ASP A 88 -6.71 -12.71 12.63
N LYS A 89 -7.93 -12.27 12.89
CA LYS A 89 -9.12 -13.12 12.87
C LYS A 89 -9.39 -13.72 11.48
N LEU A 90 -9.34 -12.90 10.41
CA LEU A 90 -9.46 -13.37 9.05
C LEU A 90 -8.32 -14.32 8.68
N THR A 91 -7.10 -14.02 9.10
CA THR A 91 -5.94 -14.87 8.87
C THR A 91 -6.13 -16.25 9.44
N GLN A 92 -6.62 -16.36 10.67
CA GLN A 92 -6.91 -17.65 11.30
C GLN A 92 -8.03 -18.40 10.60
N LEU A 93 -9.16 -17.75 10.36
CA LEU A 93 -10.35 -18.37 9.75
C LEU A 93 -10.10 -18.87 8.33
N LEU A 94 -9.42 -18.08 7.51
CA LEU A 94 -9.18 -18.39 6.11
C LEU A 94 -7.80 -19.02 5.88
N SER A 95 -7.02 -19.22 6.95
CA SER A 95 -5.65 -19.72 6.89
C SER A 95 -4.79 -18.95 5.85
N LEU A 96 -4.84 -17.60 5.93
CA LEU A 96 -4.08 -16.76 5.02
C LEU A 96 -2.57 -16.92 5.27
N ASN A 97 -1.80 -17.13 4.21
CA ASN A 97 -0.35 -17.15 4.30
C ASN A 97 0.24 -15.73 4.40
N THR A 98 1.54 -15.63 4.62
CA THR A 98 2.23 -14.33 4.80
C THR A 98 2.05 -13.40 3.60
N ALA A 99 2.12 -13.91 2.38
CA ALA A 99 1.94 -13.10 1.17
C ALA A 99 0.51 -12.58 1.05
N GLU A 100 -0.50 -13.44 1.30
CA GLU A 100 -1.91 -13.06 1.30
C GLU A 100 -2.20 -11.99 2.37
N GLN A 101 -1.68 -12.16 3.59
CA GLN A 101 -1.81 -11.15 4.64
C GLN A 101 -1.18 -9.81 4.25
N THR A 102 0.03 -9.84 3.67
CA THR A 102 0.75 -8.64 3.25
C THR A 102 0.00 -7.89 2.16
N VAL A 103 -0.47 -8.61 1.14
CA VAL A 103 -1.28 -8.04 0.05
C VAL A 103 -2.59 -7.45 0.59
N PHE A 104 -3.26 -8.14 1.51
CA PHE A 104 -4.50 -7.66 2.12
C PHE A 104 -4.27 -6.40 2.96
N ARG A 105 -3.19 -6.35 3.77
CA ARG A 105 -2.79 -5.14 4.52
C ARG A 105 -2.52 -3.96 3.60
N LEU A 106 -1.86 -4.18 2.48
CA LEU A 106 -1.58 -3.13 1.50
C LEU A 106 -2.88 -2.58 0.88
N ALA A 107 -3.84 -3.45 0.57
CA ALA A 107 -5.16 -3.02 0.09
C ALA A 107 -5.88 -2.12 1.11
N ILE A 108 -5.81 -2.46 2.39
CA ILE A 108 -6.35 -1.62 3.47
C ILE A 108 -5.66 -0.25 3.48
N GLN A 109 -4.32 -0.21 3.37
CA GLN A 109 -3.57 1.04 3.38
C GLN A 109 -3.92 1.95 2.21
N PHE A 110 -4.12 1.42 1.01
CA PHE A 110 -4.56 2.22 -0.14
C PHE A 110 -5.95 2.84 0.06
N ARG A 111 -6.81 2.22 0.85
CA ARG A 111 -8.13 2.79 1.17
C ARG A 111 -8.08 3.81 2.31
N LEU A 112 -7.15 3.66 3.24
CA LEU A 112 -7.00 4.56 4.39
C LEU A 112 -6.21 5.81 4.07
N ASP A 113 -5.31 5.76 3.08
CA ASP A 113 -4.36 6.84 2.80
C ASP A 113 -4.44 7.31 1.35
N GLU A 114 -5.06 8.48 1.17
CA GLU A 114 -5.30 9.05 -0.16
C GLU A 114 -3.98 9.44 -0.86
N ALA A 115 -2.96 9.92 -0.12
CA ALA A 115 -1.68 10.26 -0.72
C ALA A 115 -0.93 9.02 -1.23
N LEU A 116 -1.02 7.91 -0.50
CA LEU A 116 -0.47 6.62 -0.95
C LEU A 116 -1.23 6.10 -2.18
N LYS A 117 -2.55 6.25 -2.20
CA LYS A 117 -3.38 5.88 -3.35
C LYS A 117 -3.04 6.71 -4.58
N GLU A 118 -2.93 8.04 -4.45
CA GLU A 118 -2.49 8.93 -5.53
C GLU A 118 -1.10 8.54 -6.05
N LEU A 119 -0.14 8.27 -5.15
CA LEU A 119 1.19 7.82 -5.55
C LEU A 119 1.13 6.52 -6.35
N SER A 120 0.32 5.56 -5.91
CA SER A 120 0.17 4.29 -6.64
C SER A 120 -0.46 4.47 -8.02
N GLY A 121 -1.36 5.46 -8.18
CA GLY A 121 -1.96 5.85 -9.46
C GLY A 121 -1.00 6.55 -10.41
N ALA A 122 0.01 7.23 -9.85
CA ALA A 122 1.05 7.91 -10.63
C ALA A 122 2.15 6.96 -11.14
N LEU A 123 2.26 5.74 -10.58
CA LEU A 123 3.26 4.77 -11.04
C LEU A 123 2.95 4.28 -12.46
N PRO A 124 3.99 3.91 -13.24
CA PRO A 124 3.79 3.33 -14.56
C PRO A 124 2.86 2.12 -14.51
N LYS A 125 1.98 2.01 -15.51
CA LYS A 125 1.13 0.82 -15.66
C LYS A 125 1.98 -0.44 -15.67
N SER A 126 1.59 -1.41 -14.87
CA SER A 126 2.30 -2.66 -14.71
C SER A 126 1.36 -3.84 -14.94
N ASN A 127 1.88 -4.90 -15.54
CA ASN A 127 1.16 -6.18 -15.57
C ASN A 127 1.33 -6.93 -14.24
N LEU A 128 0.57 -8.01 -14.06
CA LEU A 128 0.60 -8.80 -12.82
C LEU A 128 2.01 -9.32 -12.46
N ALA A 129 2.85 -9.63 -13.46
CA ALA A 129 4.19 -10.13 -13.20
C ALA A 129 5.15 -9.01 -12.71
N GLU A 130 5.00 -7.81 -13.25
CA GLU A 130 5.74 -6.60 -12.79
C GLU A 130 5.24 -6.17 -11.41
N LEU A 131 3.93 -6.17 -11.18
CA LEU A 131 3.36 -5.94 -9.86
C LEU A 131 3.91 -6.93 -8.83
N GLY A 132 3.95 -8.22 -9.16
CA GLY A 132 4.53 -9.25 -8.30
C GLY A 132 5.99 -8.98 -7.96
N GLU A 133 6.76 -8.40 -8.88
CA GLU A 133 8.15 -8.00 -8.64
C GLU A 133 8.26 -6.79 -7.73
N VAL A 134 7.45 -5.75 -7.97
CA VAL A 134 7.39 -4.56 -7.11
C VAL A 134 7.08 -4.96 -5.66
N LEU A 135 6.01 -5.73 -5.46
CA LEU A 135 5.60 -6.16 -4.12
C LEU A 135 6.59 -7.14 -3.48
N SER A 136 7.22 -8.02 -4.27
CA SER A 136 8.29 -8.90 -3.81
C SER A 136 9.46 -8.11 -3.23
N ASN A 137 9.90 -7.07 -3.93
CA ASN A 137 10.99 -6.20 -3.49
C ASN A 137 10.61 -5.35 -2.26
N LEU A 138 9.38 -4.81 -2.24
CA LEU A 138 8.91 -3.99 -1.12
C LEU A 138 8.85 -4.78 0.20
N PHE A 139 8.39 -6.01 0.14
CA PHE A 139 8.08 -6.82 1.34
C PHE A 139 9.06 -7.95 1.61
N ASP A 140 10.09 -8.10 0.78
CA ASP A 140 11.08 -9.19 0.90
C ASP A 140 10.41 -10.59 0.90
N LEU A 141 9.45 -10.79 0.00
CA LEU A 141 8.68 -12.03 -0.16
C LEU A 141 8.90 -12.65 -1.55
N PRO A 142 8.79 -13.98 -1.69
CA PRO A 142 8.90 -14.62 -3.00
C PRO A 142 7.85 -14.09 -3.98
N LYS A 143 8.29 -13.70 -5.17
CA LYS A 143 7.41 -13.22 -6.25
C LYS A 143 6.29 -14.21 -6.59
N SER A 144 6.60 -15.51 -6.55
CA SER A 144 5.61 -16.59 -6.79
C SER A 144 4.45 -16.54 -5.81
N ASP A 145 4.73 -16.23 -4.54
CA ASP A 145 3.73 -16.21 -3.47
C ASP A 145 2.82 -14.98 -3.58
N ILE A 146 3.41 -13.83 -3.90
CA ILE A 146 2.66 -12.60 -4.21
C ILE A 146 1.74 -12.81 -5.41
N ILE A 147 2.27 -13.35 -6.52
CA ILE A 147 1.45 -13.64 -7.72
C ILE A 147 0.33 -14.63 -7.38
N SER A 148 0.62 -15.64 -6.56
CA SER A 148 -0.39 -16.63 -6.15
C SER A 148 -1.49 -16.01 -5.31
N ALA A 149 -1.17 -15.06 -4.43
CA ALA A 149 -2.14 -14.32 -3.62
C ALA A 149 -3.08 -13.46 -4.49
N LEU A 150 -2.60 -12.98 -5.64
CA LEU A 150 -3.33 -12.11 -6.58
C LEU A 150 -4.04 -12.86 -7.72
N LYS A 151 -3.96 -14.20 -7.76
CA LYS A 151 -4.67 -15.00 -8.78
C LYS A 151 -6.14 -15.20 -8.42
N ASP A 152 -6.99 -15.39 -9.45
CA ASP A 152 -8.45 -15.62 -9.30
C ASP A 152 -8.81 -16.76 -8.36
N LYS A 153 -7.97 -17.80 -8.31
CA LYS A 153 -8.14 -18.95 -7.41
C LYS A 153 -7.44 -18.77 -6.07
N GLY A 154 -6.76 -17.62 -5.84
CA GLY A 154 -6.19 -17.26 -4.56
C GLY A 154 -7.28 -16.95 -3.53
N LYS A 155 -6.98 -17.09 -2.26
CA LYS A 155 -7.96 -16.90 -1.19
C LYS A 155 -8.52 -15.48 -1.14
N LEU A 156 -7.70 -14.46 -1.42
CA LEU A 156 -8.14 -13.05 -1.35
C LEU A 156 -9.26 -12.77 -2.35
N LEU A 157 -9.12 -13.20 -3.60
CA LEU A 157 -10.14 -13.06 -4.64
C LEU A 157 -11.24 -14.12 -4.52
N GLY A 158 -10.85 -15.37 -4.23
CA GLY A 158 -11.78 -16.49 -4.11
C GLY A 158 -12.82 -16.33 -3.01
N TYR A 159 -12.45 -15.72 -1.89
CA TYR A 159 -13.39 -15.37 -0.81
C TYR A 159 -14.02 -13.99 -0.96
N GLY A 160 -13.62 -13.20 -1.98
CA GLY A 160 -14.16 -11.86 -2.19
C GLY A 160 -13.68 -10.83 -1.17
N LEU A 161 -12.50 -11.04 -0.54
CA LEU A 161 -11.82 -10.03 0.27
C LEU A 161 -11.30 -8.89 -0.59
N LEU A 162 -10.78 -9.25 -1.77
CA LEU A 162 -10.44 -8.32 -2.83
C LEU A 162 -11.27 -8.60 -4.06
N GLU A 163 -11.50 -7.58 -4.88
CA GLU A 163 -12.15 -7.68 -6.17
C GLU A 163 -11.13 -7.48 -7.30
N ARG A 164 -11.31 -8.21 -8.40
CA ARG A 164 -10.43 -8.08 -9.55
C ARG A 164 -10.88 -6.96 -10.45
N ASN A 165 -9.99 -6.02 -10.71
CA ASN A 165 -10.12 -5.14 -11.84
C ASN A 165 -9.51 -5.80 -13.09
N TYR A 166 -10.29 -5.94 -14.17
CA TYR A 166 -9.84 -6.58 -15.42
C TYR A 166 -8.96 -5.66 -16.29
N ASN A 167 -9.02 -4.35 -16.05
CA ASN A 167 -8.22 -3.35 -16.74
C ASN A 167 -7.58 -2.41 -15.71
N PRO A 168 -6.68 -2.88 -14.87
CA PRO A 168 -6.06 -2.04 -13.87
C PRO A 168 -5.15 -1.02 -14.54
N ASP A 169 -5.34 0.23 -14.19
CA ASP A 169 -4.50 1.33 -14.67
C ASP A 169 -3.41 1.70 -13.67
N SER A 170 -3.54 1.21 -12.44
CA SER A 170 -2.65 1.54 -11.33
C SER A 170 -2.40 0.33 -10.42
N LEU A 171 -1.42 0.47 -9.54
CA LEU A 171 -1.09 -0.55 -8.53
C LEU A 171 -2.26 -0.82 -7.59
N HIS A 172 -3.00 0.21 -7.14
CA HIS A 172 -4.12 0.03 -6.21
C HIS A 172 -5.33 -0.64 -6.86
N ASP A 173 -5.51 -0.53 -8.19
CA ASP A 173 -6.61 -1.18 -8.91
C ASP A 173 -6.54 -2.71 -8.86
N TYR A 174 -5.34 -3.28 -8.69
CA TYR A 174 -5.18 -4.72 -8.45
C TYR A 174 -5.63 -5.15 -7.07
N LEU A 175 -5.81 -4.20 -6.16
CA LEU A 175 -6.05 -4.41 -4.74
C LEU A 175 -7.37 -3.80 -4.29
N ASP A 176 -8.35 -3.75 -5.19
CA ASP A 176 -9.68 -3.24 -4.88
C ASP A 176 -10.35 -4.08 -3.79
N TRP A 177 -11.04 -3.40 -2.89
CA TRP A 177 -11.78 -4.04 -1.80
C TRP A 177 -12.94 -4.86 -2.33
N GLY A 178 -13.02 -6.11 -1.90
CA GLY A 178 -14.07 -7.03 -2.34
C GLY A 178 -15.41 -6.81 -1.61
N LYS A 179 -16.39 -7.60 -2.00
CA LYS A 179 -17.79 -7.49 -1.48
C LYS A 179 -18.07 -8.36 -0.26
N MET A 180 -17.06 -9.11 0.21
CA MET A 180 -17.24 -10.00 1.38
C MET A 180 -17.48 -9.23 2.66
N LEU A 181 -16.80 -8.09 2.83
CA LEU A 181 -16.82 -7.30 4.04
C LEU A 181 -17.13 -5.84 3.71
N ASP A 182 -17.95 -5.21 4.54
CA ASP A 182 -18.05 -3.75 4.53
C ASP A 182 -16.77 -3.14 5.07
N PHE A 183 -16.21 -2.15 4.36
CA PHE A 183 -14.92 -1.58 4.73
C PHE A 183 -15.02 -0.74 5.99
N ASP A 184 -16.08 0.06 6.12
CA ASP A 184 -16.25 0.97 7.26
C ASP A 184 -16.50 0.17 8.54
N GLU A 185 -17.28 -0.91 8.48
CA GLU A 185 -17.42 -1.85 9.59
C GLU A 185 -16.08 -2.53 9.91
N PHE A 186 -15.32 -2.96 8.89
CA PHE A 186 -14.05 -3.64 9.08
C PHE A 186 -13.00 -2.80 9.83
N ILE A 187 -12.98 -1.48 9.61
CA ILE A 187 -12.00 -0.60 10.26
C ILE A 187 -12.47 -0.07 11.62
N SER A 188 -13.77 -0.10 11.92
CA SER A 188 -14.37 0.53 13.11
C SER A 188 -14.84 -0.45 14.18
N GLU A 189 -15.17 -1.70 13.81
CA GLU A 189 -15.76 -2.67 14.70
C GLU A 189 -15.04 -4.04 14.65
N PRO A 190 -15.02 -4.79 15.77
CA PRO A 190 -14.51 -6.16 15.78
C PRO A 190 -15.37 -7.06 14.88
N LEU A 191 -14.76 -7.82 13.99
CA LEU A 191 -15.46 -8.75 13.11
C LEU A 191 -16.28 -9.78 13.88
N ASN A 192 -17.54 -9.94 13.48
CA ASN A 192 -18.43 -10.96 13.99
C ASN A 192 -18.20 -12.29 13.24
N GLU A 193 -17.90 -13.38 13.98
CA GLU A 193 -17.70 -14.71 13.38
C GLU A 193 -18.87 -15.24 12.59
N GLN A 194 -20.10 -14.91 13.00
CA GLN A 194 -21.31 -15.35 12.29
C GLN A 194 -21.44 -14.70 10.91
N VAL A 195 -20.98 -13.45 10.75
CA VAL A 195 -20.95 -12.76 9.46
C VAL A 195 -19.95 -13.43 8.53
N LEU A 196 -18.77 -13.78 9.07
CA LEU A 196 -17.72 -14.45 8.31
C LEU A 196 -18.10 -15.86 7.88
N LEU A 197 -18.71 -16.65 8.74
CA LEU A 197 -19.18 -18.01 8.41
C LEU A 197 -20.24 -17.99 7.30
N LYS A 198 -21.16 -17.01 7.31
CA LYS A 198 -22.15 -16.84 6.24
C LYS A 198 -21.52 -16.44 4.90
N ALA A 199 -20.44 -15.68 4.90
CA ALA A 199 -19.74 -15.26 3.70
C ALA A 199 -18.91 -16.41 3.10
N CYS A 200 -18.34 -17.30 3.93
CA CYS A 200 -17.56 -18.47 3.49
C CYS A 200 -18.41 -19.66 2.98
N THR A 201 -19.73 -19.65 3.22
CA THR A 201 -20.64 -20.74 2.86
C THR A 201 -21.42 -20.50 1.56
N LYS A 202 -21.18 -19.41 0.87
CA LYS A 202 -21.70 -19.08 -0.46
C LYS A 202 -20.67 -19.43 -1.54
#